data_b47368259bfb75148cc8d99f74faa96a
#
_entry.id   b47368259bfb75148cc8d99f74faa96a
#
_cell.length_a   1.000
_cell.length_b   1.000
_cell.length_c   1.000
_cell.angle_alpha   90.00
_cell.angle_beta   90.00
_cell.angle_gamma   90.00
#
_symmetry.space_group_name_H-M   'P 1'
#
loop_
_entity.id
_entity.type
_entity.pdbx_description
1 polymer ?
#
loop_
_entity_poly.entity_id
_entity_poly.type
_entity_poly.pdbx_seq_one_letter_code
_entity_poly.pdbx_strand_id
1 'polypeptide(L)'
;MSKREPYLGNPQATIAVLNKYGFTFQKKFGQNFLIDPHVLDKIIRAAEITEDDFVLEIGPGMGTMTQYLAYAAREVYAVEIDKSLIPILEDTLSDYDNVTVINEDILKVDIAKLAEEKNGGRPIKVVANLPYYITTPIIMGLFE
;
A
#
# COMPACT_ATOMS: atom_id res chain seq x y z
N MET A 1 -7.81 19.78 -0.32
CA MET A 1 -6.49 19.74 -0.93
C MET A 1 -6.38 18.59 -1.90
N SER A 2 -5.77 18.84 -3.04
CA SER A 2 -5.58 17.77 -4.00
C SER A 2 -4.43 16.87 -3.54
N LYS A 3 -4.60 15.58 -3.76
CA LYS A 3 -3.58 14.60 -3.45
C LYS A 3 -2.53 14.58 -4.56
N ARG A 4 -1.30 14.24 -4.17
CA ARG A 4 -0.25 14.03 -5.15
C ARG A 4 -0.54 12.78 -5.98
N GLU A 5 -0.33 12.84 -7.28
CA GLU A 5 -0.43 11.68 -8.12
C GLU A 5 0.66 10.67 -7.77
N PRO A 6 0.34 9.36 -7.83
CA PRO A 6 1.34 8.33 -7.55
C PRO A 6 2.51 8.43 -8.52
N TYR A 7 3.73 8.27 -7.99
CA TYR A 7 4.94 8.34 -8.81
C TYR A 7 5.78 7.06 -8.77
N LEU A 8 5.54 6.19 -7.81
CA LEU A 8 6.33 4.97 -7.69
C LEU A 8 6.02 3.91 -8.74
N GLY A 9 5.04 4.16 -9.60
CA GLY A 9 4.86 3.34 -10.79
C GLY A 9 5.99 3.52 -11.81
N ASN A 10 6.77 4.59 -11.68
CA ASN A 10 7.92 4.84 -12.53
C ASN A 10 9.13 4.07 -11.99
N PRO A 11 9.73 3.14 -12.78
CA PRO A 11 10.86 2.34 -12.30
C PRO A 11 12.05 3.17 -11.85
N GLN A 12 12.31 4.29 -12.51
CA GLN A 12 13.45 5.15 -12.14
C GLN A 12 13.22 5.81 -10.80
N ALA A 13 11.99 6.21 -10.50
CA ALA A 13 11.66 6.79 -9.21
C ALA A 13 11.82 5.75 -8.10
N THR A 14 11.40 4.52 -8.36
CA THR A 14 11.57 3.42 -7.43
C THR A 14 13.04 3.17 -7.12
N ILE A 15 13.87 3.10 -8.15
CA ILE A 15 15.31 2.87 -7.98
C ILE A 15 15.95 4.00 -7.19
N ALA A 16 15.56 5.24 -7.47
CA ALA A 16 16.09 6.39 -6.75
C ALA A 16 15.79 6.33 -5.26
N VAL A 17 14.56 5.95 -4.90
CA VAL A 17 14.18 5.82 -3.50
C VAL A 17 14.96 4.70 -2.82
N LEU A 18 15.07 3.55 -3.48
CA LEU A 18 15.83 2.42 -2.92
C LEU A 18 17.27 2.80 -2.67
N ASN A 19 17.91 3.48 -3.61
CA ASN A 19 19.29 3.93 -3.47
C ASN A 19 19.43 4.93 -2.33
N LYS A 20 18.48 5.83 -2.18
CA LYS A 20 18.50 6.84 -1.13
C LYS A 20 18.57 6.21 0.26
N TYR A 21 17.92 5.07 0.44
CA TYR A 21 17.87 4.40 1.73
C TYR A 21 18.83 3.22 1.84
N GLY A 22 19.81 3.16 0.94
CA GLY A 22 20.88 2.17 1.02
C GLY A 22 20.49 0.78 0.53
N PHE A 23 19.37 0.64 -0.13
CA PHE A 23 19.00 -0.64 -0.75
C PHE A 23 19.65 -0.68 -2.13
N THR A 24 20.57 -1.60 -2.32
CA THR A 24 21.16 -1.82 -3.64
C THR A 24 20.13 -2.48 -4.53
N PHE A 25 19.90 -1.91 -5.71
CA PHE A 25 19.00 -2.54 -6.66
C PHE A 25 19.64 -3.81 -7.17
N GLN A 26 19.13 -4.93 -6.70
CA GLN A 26 19.53 -6.24 -7.16
C GLN A 26 18.39 -6.83 -7.95
N LYS A 27 18.75 -7.48 -9.05
CA LYS A 27 17.77 -8.03 -9.96
C LYS A 27 16.68 -8.84 -9.25
N LYS A 28 17.10 -9.67 -8.30
CA LYS A 28 16.17 -10.54 -7.58
C LYS A 28 15.35 -9.78 -6.54
N PHE A 29 15.99 -8.85 -5.84
CA PHE A 29 15.36 -8.15 -4.74
C PHE A 29 14.56 -6.95 -5.24
N GLY A 30 15.15 -6.18 -6.15
CA GLY A 30 14.51 -4.98 -6.67
C GLY A 30 13.27 -5.25 -7.49
N GLN A 31 13.20 -6.42 -8.15
CA GLN A 31 12.03 -6.78 -8.94
C GLN A 31 10.76 -6.87 -8.11
N ASN A 32 10.88 -7.17 -6.81
CA ASN A 32 9.72 -7.24 -5.93
C ASN A 32 9.07 -5.88 -5.69
N PHE A 33 9.80 -4.81 -5.96
CA PHE A 33 9.28 -3.45 -5.79
C PHE A 33 8.85 -2.80 -7.10
N LEU A 34 9.19 -3.41 -8.23
CA LEU A 34 8.84 -2.87 -9.54
C LEU A 34 7.50 -3.44 -9.97
N ILE A 35 6.48 -2.60 -9.98
CA ILE A 35 5.14 -2.99 -10.37
C ILE A 35 4.70 -2.13 -11.54
N ASP A 36 4.18 -2.77 -12.58
CA ASP A 36 3.69 -2.07 -13.76
C ASP A 36 2.50 -1.18 -13.38
N PRO A 37 2.52 0.11 -13.74
CA PRO A 37 1.40 1.01 -13.45
C PRO A 37 0.07 0.53 -13.99
N HIS A 38 0.07 -0.16 -15.13
CA HIS A 38 -1.18 -0.69 -15.70
C HIS A 38 -1.78 -1.77 -14.81
N VAL A 39 -0.92 -2.58 -14.17
CA VAL A 39 -1.37 -3.60 -13.23
C VAL A 39 -1.96 -2.94 -11.99
N LEU A 40 -1.32 -1.88 -11.50
CA LEU A 40 -1.80 -1.13 -10.35
C LEU A 40 -3.19 -0.55 -10.62
N ASP A 41 -3.37 0.06 -11.79
CA ASP A 41 -4.66 0.60 -12.18
C ASP A 41 -5.74 -0.48 -12.27
N LYS A 42 -5.37 -1.64 -12.81
CA LYS A 42 -6.30 -2.76 -12.91
C LYS A 42 -6.76 -3.23 -11.53
N ILE A 43 -5.86 -3.24 -10.57
CA ILE A 43 -6.18 -3.65 -9.20
C ILE A 43 -7.18 -2.67 -8.58
N ILE A 44 -6.93 -1.38 -8.75
CA ILE A 44 -7.83 -0.34 -8.23
C ILE A 44 -9.23 -0.51 -8.82
N ARG A 45 -9.30 -0.75 -10.13
CA ARG A 45 -10.59 -0.94 -10.80
C ARG A 45 -11.28 -2.23 -10.40
N ALA A 46 -10.52 -3.33 -10.31
CA ALA A 46 -11.08 -4.62 -9.95
C ALA A 46 -11.63 -4.61 -8.54
N ALA A 47 -10.96 -3.90 -7.63
CA ALA A 47 -11.42 -3.77 -6.25
C ALA A 47 -12.51 -2.72 -6.10
N GLU A 48 -12.80 -1.98 -7.16
CA GLU A 48 -13.79 -0.90 -7.15
C GLU A 48 -13.51 0.10 -6.03
N ILE A 49 -12.23 0.47 -5.86
CA ILE A 49 -11.82 1.42 -4.84
C ILE A 49 -12.35 2.81 -5.20
N THR A 50 -13.05 3.42 -4.27
CA THR A 50 -13.63 4.75 -4.45
C THR A 50 -13.28 5.65 -3.28
N GLU A 51 -13.63 6.93 -3.41
CA GLU A 51 -13.39 7.95 -2.39
C GLU A 51 -14.16 7.68 -1.09
N ASP A 52 -15.09 6.74 -1.10
CA ASP A 52 -15.83 6.38 0.10
C ASP A 52 -15.21 5.20 0.84
N ASP A 53 -14.21 4.57 0.26
CA ASP A 53 -13.66 3.34 0.79
C ASP A 53 -12.56 3.56 1.82
N PHE A 54 -12.60 2.74 2.86
CA PHE A 54 -11.48 2.55 3.76
C PHE A 54 -10.75 1.29 3.32
N VAL A 55 -9.45 1.38 3.12
CA VAL A 55 -8.64 0.27 2.61
C VAL A 55 -7.58 -0.12 3.63
N LEU A 56 -7.46 -1.42 3.88
CA LEU A 56 -6.36 -1.98 4.66
C LEU A 56 -5.40 -2.64 3.70
N GLU A 57 -4.18 -2.16 3.67
CA GLU A 57 -3.13 -2.77 2.85
C GLU A 57 -2.18 -3.57 3.72
N ILE A 58 -1.91 -4.81 3.30
CA ILE A 58 -0.99 -5.70 4.01
C ILE A 58 0.30 -5.78 3.20
N GLY A 59 1.42 -5.44 3.83
CA GLY A 59 2.71 -5.51 3.19
C GLY A 59 2.94 -4.45 2.12
N PRO A 60 2.83 -3.15 2.48
CA PRO A 60 3.00 -2.09 1.49
C PRO A 60 4.40 -2.00 0.88
N GLY A 61 5.39 -2.65 1.48
CA GLY A 61 6.75 -2.59 1.00
C GLY A 61 7.29 -1.18 1.04
N MET A 62 7.63 -0.63 -0.11
CA MET A 62 8.10 0.75 -0.17
C MET A 62 6.98 1.76 -0.47
N GLY A 63 5.73 1.30 -0.57
CA GLY A 63 4.59 2.19 -0.72
C GLY A 63 4.07 2.38 -2.14
N THR A 64 4.50 1.58 -3.09
CA THR A 64 4.08 1.73 -4.50
C THR A 64 2.57 1.61 -4.65
N MET A 65 2.01 0.48 -4.24
CA MET A 65 0.56 0.27 -4.29
C MET A 65 -0.15 1.25 -3.37
N THR A 66 0.47 1.54 -2.23
CA THR A 66 -0.12 2.43 -1.23
C THR A 66 -0.41 3.81 -1.81
N GLN A 67 0.49 4.34 -2.64
CA GLN A 67 0.25 5.63 -3.28
C GLN A 67 -0.99 5.59 -4.18
N TYR A 68 -1.15 4.52 -4.92
CA TYR A 68 -2.33 4.34 -5.79
C TYR A 68 -3.60 4.20 -4.98
N LEU A 69 -3.54 3.42 -3.89
CA LEU A 69 -4.69 3.28 -3.00
C LEU A 69 -5.07 4.59 -2.34
N ALA A 70 -4.06 5.33 -1.86
CA ALA A 70 -4.29 6.61 -1.21
C ALA A 70 -4.91 7.63 -2.16
N TYR A 71 -4.51 7.58 -3.41
CA TYR A 71 -5.04 8.49 -4.41
C TYR A 71 -6.51 8.22 -4.71
N ALA A 72 -6.92 6.95 -4.64
CA ALA A 72 -8.27 6.53 -5.01
C ALA A 72 -9.23 6.45 -3.82
N ALA A 73 -8.75 6.11 -2.63
CA ALA A 73 -9.59 5.80 -1.47
C ALA A 73 -9.77 6.99 -0.53
N ARG A 74 -10.72 6.87 0.38
CA ARG A 74 -10.90 7.86 1.43
C ARG A 74 -9.76 7.81 2.42
N GLU A 75 -9.37 6.61 2.84
CA GLU A 75 -8.32 6.42 3.82
C GLU A 75 -7.67 5.06 3.64
N VAL A 76 -6.37 4.96 3.91
CA VAL A 76 -5.61 3.73 3.81
C VAL A 76 -4.86 3.48 5.12
N TYR A 77 -4.98 2.27 5.64
CA TYR A 77 -4.12 1.77 6.71
C TYR A 77 -3.18 0.75 6.08
N ALA A 78 -1.89 1.01 6.19
CA ALA A 78 -0.86 0.13 5.63
C ALA A 78 -0.11 -0.55 6.78
N VAL A 79 -0.21 -1.87 6.85
CA VAL A 79 0.40 -2.65 7.92
C VAL A 79 1.64 -3.34 7.39
N GLU A 80 2.80 -2.94 7.92
CA GLU A 80 4.09 -3.44 7.50
C GLU A 80 4.84 -4.05 8.67
N ILE A 81 5.20 -5.33 8.55
CA ILE A 81 5.92 -6.03 9.60
C ILE A 81 7.42 -5.71 9.59
N ASP A 82 7.97 -5.38 8.43
CA ASP A 82 9.40 -5.10 8.30
C ASP A 82 9.73 -3.68 8.76
N LYS A 83 10.32 -3.59 9.92
CA LYS A 83 10.68 -2.33 10.55
C LYS A 83 11.61 -1.48 9.68
N SER A 84 12.47 -2.12 8.89
CA SER A 84 13.44 -1.41 8.05
C SER A 84 12.79 -0.63 6.92
N LEU A 85 11.54 -0.96 6.57
CA LEU A 85 10.82 -0.26 5.52
C LEU A 85 10.06 0.97 6.01
N ILE A 86 9.91 1.12 7.32
CA ILE A 86 9.12 2.23 7.87
C ILE A 86 9.68 3.62 7.47
N PRO A 87 11.00 3.87 7.56
CA PRO A 87 11.52 5.18 7.12
C PRO A 87 11.24 5.45 5.65
N ILE A 88 11.27 4.42 4.81
CA ILE A 88 10.98 4.56 3.38
C ILE A 88 9.52 4.95 3.19
N LEU A 89 8.61 4.29 3.91
CA LEU A 89 7.20 4.58 3.84
C LEU A 89 6.87 5.99 4.32
N GLU A 90 7.56 6.45 5.36
CA GLU A 90 7.39 7.82 5.84
C GLU A 90 7.75 8.84 4.77
N ASP A 91 8.75 8.53 3.95
CA ASP A 91 9.15 9.41 2.86
C ASP A 91 8.17 9.32 1.68
N THR A 92 7.93 8.10 1.19
CA THR A 92 7.14 7.91 -0.03
C THR A 92 5.66 8.28 0.14
N LEU A 93 5.17 8.27 1.37
CA LEU A 93 3.78 8.58 1.67
C LEU A 93 3.59 9.94 2.33
N SER A 94 4.66 10.73 2.42
CA SER A 94 4.63 12.04 3.11
C SER A 94 3.66 13.04 2.49
N ASP A 95 3.37 12.90 1.19
CA ASP A 95 2.46 13.81 0.50
C ASP A 95 1.00 13.37 0.56
N TYR A 96 0.71 12.30 1.30
CA TYR A 96 -0.64 11.76 1.42
C TYR A 96 -1.09 11.87 2.86
N ASP A 97 -2.11 12.68 3.11
CA ASP A 97 -2.62 12.91 4.46
C ASP A 97 -3.66 11.89 4.90
N ASN A 98 -4.00 10.94 4.01
CA ASN A 98 -5.01 9.93 4.28
C ASN A 98 -4.42 8.52 4.46
N VAL A 99 -3.11 8.43 4.73
CA VAL A 99 -2.44 7.14 4.96
C VAL A 99 -1.91 7.07 6.37
N THR A 100 -2.17 5.96 7.04
CA THR A 100 -1.56 5.63 8.33
C THR A 100 -0.74 4.37 8.14
N VAL A 101 0.55 4.43 8.51
CA VAL A 101 1.44 3.28 8.45
C VAL A 101 1.56 2.69 9.84
N ILE A 102 1.35 1.39 9.94
CA ILE A 102 1.43 0.67 11.21
C ILE A 102 2.51 -0.39 11.09
N ASN A 103 3.50 -0.35 11.99
CA ASN A 103 4.53 -1.38 12.05
C ASN A 103 4.05 -2.48 12.97
N GLU A 104 3.40 -3.49 12.40
CA GLU A 104 2.80 -4.57 13.17
C GLU A 104 2.64 -5.81 12.31
N ASP A 105 2.49 -6.94 12.98
CA ASP A 105 2.09 -8.19 12.33
C ASP A 105 0.58 -8.12 12.07
N ILE A 106 0.17 -8.38 10.84
CA ILE A 106 -1.25 -8.33 10.48
C ILE A 106 -2.11 -9.27 11.34
N LEU A 107 -1.53 -10.37 11.79
CA LEU A 107 -2.24 -11.32 12.65
C LEU A 107 -2.62 -10.73 14.00
N LYS A 108 -1.98 -9.64 14.38
CA LYS A 108 -2.27 -8.94 15.64
C LYS A 108 -3.22 -7.77 15.47
N VAL A 109 -3.64 -7.50 14.24
CA VAL A 109 -4.56 -6.41 13.96
C VAL A 109 -6.00 -6.92 14.02
N ASP A 110 -6.81 -6.27 14.85
CA ASP A 110 -8.24 -6.61 14.93
C ASP A 110 -8.97 -5.88 13.80
N ILE A 111 -9.18 -6.57 12.71
CA ILE A 111 -9.76 -6.00 11.50
C ILE A 111 -11.22 -5.61 11.72
N ALA A 112 -11.97 -6.41 12.46
CA ALA A 112 -13.37 -6.11 12.75
C ALA A 112 -13.50 -4.81 13.55
N LYS A 113 -12.64 -4.63 14.54
CA LYS A 113 -12.61 -3.41 15.33
C LYS A 113 -12.22 -2.21 14.48
N LEU A 114 -11.27 -2.40 13.59
CA LEU A 114 -10.82 -1.36 12.68
C LEU A 114 -11.97 -0.92 11.76
N ALA A 115 -12.71 -1.88 11.22
CA ALA A 115 -13.87 -1.58 10.38
C ALA A 115 -14.92 -0.80 11.15
N GLU A 116 -15.16 -1.17 12.40
CA GLU A 116 -16.12 -0.47 13.22
C GLU A 116 -15.69 0.95 13.54
N GLU A 117 -14.45 1.15 13.93
CA GLU A 117 -13.94 2.46 14.32
C GLU A 117 -13.73 3.39 13.14
N LYS A 118 -13.29 2.86 12.01
CA LYS A 118 -12.89 3.69 10.87
C LYS A 118 -13.86 3.69 9.72
N ASN A 119 -14.79 2.76 9.69
CA ASN A 119 -15.72 2.62 8.57
C ASN A 119 -17.17 2.44 9.01
N GLY A 120 -17.47 2.77 10.26
CA GLY A 120 -18.83 2.70 10.77
C GLY A 120 -19.42 1.29 10.76
N GLY A 121 -18.58 0.27 10.88
CA GLY A 121 -19.03 -1.12 10.84
C GLY A 121 -19.28 -1.64 9.44
N ARG A 122 -19.11 -0.82 8.41
CA ARG A 122 -19.28 -1.27 7.02
C ARG A 122 -18.05 -2.07 6.58
N PRO A 123 -18.22 -2.96 5.60
CA PRO A 123 -17.10 -3.73 5.08
C PRO A 123 -15.96 -2.82 4.61
N ILE A 124 -14.73 -3.25 4.89
CA ILE A 124 -13.55 -2.55 4.38
C ILE A 124 -12.90 -3.40 3.31
N LYS A 125 -12.13 -2.77 2.45
CA LYS A 125 -11.42 -3.48 1.40
C LYS A 125 -10.01 -3.80 1.88
N VAL A 126 -9.55 -5.02 1.58
CA VAL A 126 -8.20 -5.45 1.97
C VAL A 126 -7.42 -5.76 0.70
N VAL A 127 -6.25 -5.16 0.60
CA VAL A 127 -5.33 -5.41 -0.49
C VAL A 127 -4.04 -5.95 0.10
N ALA A 128 -3.61 -7.12 -0.35
CA ALA A 128 -2.38 -7.73 0.13
C ALA A 128 -1.39 -7.84 -1.02
N ASN A 129 -0.16 -7.47 -0.73
CA ASN A 129 0.93 -7.50 -1.69
C ASN A 129 1.94 -8.55 -1.19
N LEU A 130 1.98 -9.69 -1.85
CA LEU A 130 2.82 -10.80 -1.40
C LEU A 130 4.26 -10.60 -1.88
N PRO A 131 5.24 -10.77 -0.98
CA PRO A 131 6.64 -10.48 -1.28
C PRO A 131 7.35 -11.65 -1.96
N TYR A 132 6.76 -12.23 -2.99
CA TYR A 132 7.37 -13.34 -3.70
C TYR A 132 7.68 -12.94 -5.13
N TYR A 133 8.28 -13.87 -5.89
CA TYR A 133 8.75 -13.60 -7.23
C TYR A 133 7.75 -12.88 -8.09
N ILE A 134 6.51 -13.28 -7.98
CA ILE A 134 5.44 -12.63 -8.69
C ILE A 134 4.65 -11.91 -7.63
N THR A 135 4.62 -10.59 -7.73
CA THR A 135 3.79 -9.82 -6.85
C THR A 135 2.35 -10.00 -7.28
N THR A 136 1.62 -10.77 -6.53
CA THR A 136 0.22 -11.02 -6.80
C THR A 136 -0.60 -10.31 -5.75
N PRO A 137 -1.22 -9.19 -6.08
CA PRO A 137 -2.10 -8.52 -5.12
C PRO A 137 -3.33 -9.36 -4.87
N ILE A 138 -3.68 -9.49 -3.62
CA ILE A 138 -4.89 -10.19 -3.21
C ILE A 138 -5.86 -9.14 -2.72
N ILE A 139 -7.04 -9.13 -3.33
CA ILE A 139 -8.08 -8.19 -2.97
C ILE A 139 -9.19 -8.97 -2.29
N MET A 140 -9.55 -8.55 -1.08
CA MET A 140 -10.60 -9.20 -0.33
C MET A 140 -11.57 -8.16 0.20
N GLY A 141 -12.85 -8.48 0.18
CA GLY A 141 -13.86 -7.72 0.89
C GLY A 141 -14.04 -8.36 2.26
N LEU A 142 -13.99 -7.54 3.32
CA LEU A 142 -14.20 -8.03 4.67
C LEU A 142 -15.58 -7.65 5.15
N PHE A 143 -16.29 -8.61 5.67
CA PHE A 143 -17.62 -8.42 6.20
C PHE A 143 -17.57 -8.71 7.67
N GLU A 144 -17.95 -7.78 8.44
CA GLU A 144 -17.90 -7.82 9.79
C GLU A 144 -18.25 -8.65 10.51
#